data_73fc03b2b196e8aca0a610bd8d5918d2
#
_entry.id   73fc03b2b196e8aca0a610bd8d5918d2
#
_cell.length_a   1.000
_cell.length_b   1.000
_cell.length_c   1.000
_cell.angle_alpha   90.00
_cell.angle_beta   90.00
_cell.angle_gamma   90.00
#
_symmetry.space_group_name_H-M   'P 1'
#
loop_
_entity.id
_entity.type
_entity.pdbx_description
1 polymer ?
#
loop_
_entity_poly.entity_id
_entity_poly.type
_entity_poly.pdbx_seq_one_letter_code
_entity_poly.pdbx_strand_id
1 'polypeptide(L)'
;MEQPLELILARNLVSIISLAAVLVDGEGALVYYNDAASEVIGTRFEERGRITRAEWNAELGLSDEHGRPVPFDQLPLTSALRDGRPGYGRFFIRAEGGLLEIVATALPLVGPTGNNGALVVFWPVPRDQEG
;
A
#
# COMPACT_ATOMS: atom_id res chain seq x y z
N MET A 1 6.51 17.04 -13.14
CA MET A 1 5.08 17.18 -12.90
C MET A 1 4.82 17.25 -11.42
N GLU A 2 4.02 18.21 -11.01
CA GLU A 2 3.77 18.40 -9.59
C GLU A 2 2.74 17.44 -9.07
N GLN A 3 2.95 16.97 -7.87
CA GLN A 3 1.97 16.14 -7.20
C GLN A 3 0.89 17.01 -6.59
N PRO A 4 -0.34 16.48 -6.48
CA PRO A 4 -1.40 17.19 -5.77
C PRO A 4 -0.99 17.50 -4.34
N LEU A 5 -1.51 18.61 -3.80
CA LEU A 5 -1.21 19.01 -2.44
C LEU A 5 -1.56 17.93 -1.45
N GLU A 6 -2.65 17.19 -1.69
CA GLU A 6 -3.05 16.12 -0.79
C GLU A 6 -1.98 15.05 -0.65
N LEU A 7 -1.30 14.73 -1.73
CA LEU A 7 -0.23 13.73 -1.68
C LEU A 7 0.97 14.27 -0.92
N ILE A 8 1.29 15.56 -1.12
CA ILE A 8 2.41 16.16 -0.42
C ILE A 8 2.18 16.16 1.09
N LEU A 9 0.98 16.56 1.50
CA LEU A 9 0.65 16.59 2.92
C LEU A 9 0.61 15.20 3.51
N ALA A 10 0.07 14.25 2.77
CA ALA A 10 0.01 12.87 3.23
C ALA A 10 1.40 12.28 3.37
N ARG A 11 2.30 12.61 2.45
CA ARG A 11 3.68 12.13 2.54
C ARG A 11 4.35 12.61 3.82
N ASN A 12 4.13 13.88 4.18
CA ASN A 12 4.69 14.42 5.41
C ASN A 12 4.17 13.66 6.62
N LEU A 13 2.87 13.37 6.63
CA LEU A 13 2.28 12.60 7.72
C LEU A 13 2.83 11.18 7.77
N VAL A 14 2.87 10.51 6.63
CA VAL A 14 3.30 9.11 6.55
C VAL A 14 4.75 8.97 7.02
N SER A 15 5.58 9.98 6.74
CA SER A 15 6.99 9.88 7.11
C SER A 15 7.23 9.88 8.61
N ILE A 16 6.25 10.32 9.40
CA ILE A 16 6.43 10.40 10.85
C ILE A 16 5.63 9.36 11.62
N ILE A 17 4.77 8.60 10.98
CA ILE A 17 4.05 7.56 11.70
C ILE A 17 4.86 6.27 11.71
N SER A 18 4.60 5.43 12.72
CA SER A 18 5.37 4.21 12.90
C SER A 18 4.73 2.98 12.27
N LEU A 19 3.52 3.11 11.75
CA LEU A 19 2.90 2.01 11.03
C LEU A 19 3.39 1.99 9.61
N ALA A 20 3.50 0.80 9.03
CA ALA A 20 3.88 0.68 7.62
C ALA A 20 2.81 1.35 6.76
N ALA A 21 3.22 2.27 5.92
CA ALA A 21 2.29 3.03 5.10
C ALA A 21 2.90 3.34 3.75
N VAL A 22 2.06 3.30 2.72
CA VAL A 22 2.46 3.64 1.37
C VAL A 22 1.49 4.66 0.80
N LEU A 23 1.99 5.51 -0.08
CA LEU A 23 1.16 6.45 -0.82
C LEU A 23 1.12 6.03 -2.27
N VAL A 24 -0.07 6.09 -2.84
CA VAL A 24 -0.32 5.68 -4.21
C VAL A 24 -0.95 6.85 -4.93
N ASP A 25 -0.52 7.13 -6.16
CA ASP A 25 -1.14 8.20 -6.93
C ASP A 25 -2.39 7.69 -7.64
N GLY A 26 -3.02 8.55 -8.43
CA GLY A 26 -4.26 8.20 -9.11
C GLY A 26 -4.14 7.09 -10.12
N GLU A 27 -2.92 6.77 -10.53
CA GLU A 27 -2.67 5.69 -11.49
C GLU A 27 -2.32 4.37 -10.80
N GLY A 28 -2.26 4.38 -9.50
CA GLY A 28 -1.94 3.15 -8.76
C GLY A 28 -0.46 2.93 -8.54
N ALA A 29 0.38 3.91 -8.86
CA ALA A 29 1.82 3.77 -8.63
C ALA A 29 2.17 4.18 -7.22
N LEU A 30 3.13 3.47 -6.62
CA LEU A 30 3.66 3.86 -5.32
C LEU A 30 4.53 5.09 -5.50
N VAL A 31 4.19 6.16 -4.79
CA VAL A 31 4.96 7.41 -4.88
C VAL A 31 5.73 7.70 -3.62
N TYR A 32 5.49 6.97 -2.56
CA TYR A 32 6.27 7.06 -1.33
C TYR A 32 5.88 5.94 -0.39
N TYR A 33 6.83 5.47 0.41
CA TYR A 33 6.51 4.62 1.56
C TYR A 33 7.54 4.89 2.66
N ASN A 34 7.11 4.70 3.91
CA ASN A 34 7.93 5.07 5.05
C ASN A 34 8.89 3.95 5.46
N ASP A 35 9.67 4.18 6.49
CA ASP A 35 10.67 3.21 6.93
C ASP A 35 10.04 1.91 7.40
N ALA A 36 8.89 1.97 8.06
CA ALA A 36 8.22 0.76 8.50
C ALA A 36 7.81 -0.10 7.31
N ALA A 37 7.34 0.54 6.23
CA ALA A 37 6.99 -0.19 5.02
C ALA A 37 8.25 -0.73 4.34
N SER A 38 9.36 0.00 4.42
CA SER A 38 10.63 -0.46 3.86
C SER A 38 11.06 -1.78 4.46
N GLU A 39 10.84 -1.96 5.73
CA GLU A 39 11.22 -3.21 6.39
C GLU A 39 10.44 -4.39 5.86
N VAL A 40 9.17 -4.17 5.51
CA VAL A 40 8.35 -5.24 4.96
C VAL A 40 8.69 -5.47 3.49
N ILE A 41 8.86 -4.40 2.73
CA ILE A 41 9.13 -4.48 1.30
C ILE A 41 10.55 -4.95 1.02
N GLY A 42 11.48 -4.57 1.89
CA GLY A 42 12.88 -5.01 1.76
C GLY A 42 13.80 -4.02 1.09
N THR A 43 13.29 -2.88 0.66
CA THR A 43 14.10 -1.86 -0.02
C THR A 43 13.61 -0.50 0.40
N ARG A 44 14.52 0.41 0.67
CA ARG A 44 14.16 1.78 1.05
C ARG A 44 13.63 2.54 -0.16
N PHE A 45 12.65 3.40 0.10
CA PHE A 45 12.05 4.19 -0.98
C PHE A 45 13.09 5.09 -1.66
N GLU A 46 13.98 5.68 -0.88
CA GLU A 46 14.99 6.59 -1.44
C GLU A 46 15.85 5.93 -2.50
N GLU A 47 15.95 4.61 -2.45
CA GLU A 47 16.73 3.88 -3.41
C GLU A 47 15.95 3.52 -4.67
N ARG A 48 14.64 3.50 -4.60
CA ARG A 48 13.83 3.03 -5.70
C ARG A 48 13.05 4.12 -6.42
N GLY A 49 12.53 5.08 -5.68
CA GLY A 49 11.66 6.09 -6.23
C GLY A 49 10.30 5.54 -6.59
N ARG A 50 9.65 6.14 -7.56
CA ARG A 50 8.30 5.78 -7.96
C ARG A 50 8.28 4.37 -8.53
N ILE A 51 7.31 3.57 -8.10
CA ILE A 51 7.18 2.17 -8.53
C ILE A 51 5.82 2.01 -9.18
N THR A 52 5.80 1.60 -10.42
CA THR A 52 4.53 1.46 -11.14
C THR A 52 3.67 0.35 -10.55
N ARG A 53 2.38 0.40 -10.86
CA ARG A 53 1.46 -0.63 -10.40
C ARG A 53 1.90 -2.03 -10.82
N ALA A 54 2.33 -2.17 -12.06
CA ALA A 54 2.76 -3.48 -12.55
C ALA A 54 3.98 -3.97 -11.79
N GLU A 55 4.91 -3.06 -11.48
CA GLU A 55 6.12 -3.43 -10.77
C GLU A 55 5.84 -3.90 -9.35
N TRP A 56 5.09 -3.11 -8.57
CA TRP A 56 4.87 -3.52 -7.20
C TRP A 56 3.93 -4.72 -7.12
N ASN A 57 3.00 -4.84 -8.05
CA ASN A 57 2.10 -5.99 -8.06
C ASN A 57 2.89 -7.28 -8.27
N ALA A 58 3.88 -7.24 -9.16
CA ALA A 58 4.73 -8.41 -9.41
C ALA A 58 5.62 -8.73 -8.22
N GLU A 59 6.18 -7.69 -7.60
CA GLU A 59 7.14 -7.90 -6.51
C GLU A 59 6.49 -8.33 -5.21
N LEU A 60 5.36 -7.76 -4.85
CA LEU A 60 4.72 -8.10 -3.60
C LEU A 60 3.96 -9.42 -3.67
N GLY A 61 3.52 -9.79 -4.85
CA GLY A 61 2.88 -11.09 -5.03
C GLY A 61 1.66 -11.27 -4.16
N LEU A 62 0.77 -10.26 -4.16
CA LEU A 62 -0.43 -10.31 -3.33
C LEU A 62 -1.25 -11.55 -3.64
N SER A 63 -1.57 -12.31 -2.61
CA SER A 63 -2.32 -13.55 -2.78
C SER A 63 -3.32 -13.74 -1.66
N ASP A 64 -4.26 -14.64 -1.87
CA ASP A 64 -5.26 -14.97 -0.86
C ASP A 64 -4.77 -16.15 -0.03
N GLU A 65 -5.63 -16.62 0.88
CA GLU A 65 -5.27 -17.69 1.80
C GLU A 65 -5.00 -19.02 1.08
N HIS A 66 -5.40 -19.12 -0.17
CA HIS A 66 -5.18 -20.34 -0.96
C HIS A 66 -4.00 -20.21 -1.91
N GLY A 67 -3.25 -19.11 -1.79
CA GLY A 67 -2.10 -18.89 -2.65
C GLY A 67 -2.43 -18.36 -4.02
N ARG A 68 -3.68 -18.01 -4.28
CA ARG A 68 -4.08 -17.48 -5.57
C ARG A 68 -3.83 -15.99 -5.63
N PRO A 69 -3.36 -15.47 -6.77
CA PRO A 69 -3.15 -14.03 -6.88
C PRO A 69 -4.45 -13.27 -6.68
N VAL A 70 -4.37 -12.15 -5.97
CA VAL A 70 -5.54 -11.29 -5.78
C VAL A 70 -5.53 -10.27 -6.92
N PRO A 71 -6.56 -10.24 -7.76
CA PRO A 71 -6.61 -9.27 -8.85
C PRO A 71 -6.67 -7.84 -8.32
N PHE A 72 -6.11 -6.91 -9.08
CA PHE A 72 -6.12 -5.51 -8.67
C PHE A 72 -7.53 -5.04 -8.34
N ASP A 73 -8.53 -5.48 -9.11
CA ASP A 73 -9.92 -5.06 -8.90
C ASP A 73 -10.45 -5.43 -7.53
N GLN A 74 -9.85 -6.37 -6.85
CA GLN A 74 -10.33 -6.83 -5.55
C GLN A 74 -9.52 -6.28 -4.39
N LEU A 75 -8.56 -5.42 -4.66
CA LEU A 75 -7.77 -4.82 -3.59
C LEU A 75 -8.52 -3.66 -2.94
N PRO A 76 -8.31 -3.43 -1.63
CA PRO A 76 -8.89 -2.25 -0.99
C PRO A 76 -8.49 -0.96 -1.67
N LEU A 77 -7.27 -0.93 -2.21
CA LEU A 77 -6.76 0.22 -2.92
C LEU A 77 -7.66 0.61 -4.09
N THR A 78 -8.22 -0.38 -4.77
CA THR A 78 -9.06 -0.11 -5.94
C THR A 78 -10.32 0.63 -5.55
N SER A 79 -10.95 0.25 -4.42
CA SER A 79 -12.12 0.99 -3.94
C SER A 79 -11.78 2.43 -3.64
N ALA A 80 -10.62 2.65 -3.01
CA ALA A 80 -10.21 4.01 -2.68
C ALA A 80 -9.96 4.83 -3.94
N LEU A 81 -9.32 4.23 -4.94
CA LEU A 81 -8.99 4.96 -6.16
C LEU A 81 -10.19 5.18 -7.08
N ARG A 82 -11.06 4.19 -7.20
CA ARG A 82 -12.19 4.29 -8.13
C ARG A 82 -13.41 4.93 -7.53
N ASP A 83 -13.71 4.56 -6.28
CA ASP A 83 -14.98 4.94 -5.69
C ASP A 83 -14.86 6.00 -4.63
N GLY A 84 -13.64 6.38 -4.27
CA GLY A 84 -13.43 7.36 -3.21
C GLY A 84 -13.90 6.86 -1.86
N ARG A 85 -13.87 5.56 -1.62
CA ARG A 85 -14.30 4.95 -0.38
C ARG A 85 -13.17 4.20 0.27
N PRO A 86 -13.10 4.20 1.60
CA PRO A 86 -12.09 3.37 2.26
C PRO A 86 -12.28 1.91 1.92
N GLY A 87 -11.18 1.21 1.78
CA GLY A 87 -11.20 -0.23 1.55
C GLY A 87 -10.43 -0.94 2.64
N TYR A 88 -10.73 -2.22 2.83
CA TYR A 88 -10.12 -3.00 3.89
C TYR A 88 -9.98 -4.43 3.38
N GLY A 89 -8.86 -5.07 3.70
CA GLY A 89 -8.68 -6.45 3.29
C GLY A 89 -7.52 -7.11 4.00
N ARG A 90 -7.47 -8.43 3.85
CA ARG A 90 -6.42 -9.25 4.41
C ARG A 90 -5.82 -10.05 3.27
N PHE A 91 -4.50 -10.04 3.18
CA PHE A 91 -3.79 -10.67 2.07
C PHE A 91 -2.49 -11.27 2.56
N PHE A 92 -1.85 -12.02 1.68
CA PHE A 92 -0.50 -12.48 1.90
C PHE A 92 0.40 -11.79 0.89
N ILE A 93 1.58 -11.36 1.33
CA ILE A 93 2.58 -10.79 0.44
C ILE A 93 3.84 -11.63 0.54
N ARG A 94 4.64 -11.53 -0.52
CA ARG A 94 5.94 -12.19 -0.53
C ARG A 94 6.90 -11.35 0.28
N ALA A 95 7.52 -11.95 1.28
CA ALA A 95 8.45 -11.27 2.14
C ALA A 95 9.64 -12.16 2.37
N GLU A 96 10.68 -11.59 2.95
CA GLU A 96 11.85 -12.38 3.29
C GLU A 96 11.43 -13.49 4.24
N GLY A 97 11.79 -14.71 3.91
CA GLY A 97 11.41 -15.84 4.74
C GLY A 97 10.09 -16.50 4.36
N GLY A 98 9.41 -16.02 3.32
CA GLY A 98 8.19 -16.64 2.85
C GLY A 98 7.02 -15.69 2.76
N LEU A 99 5.82 -16.21 2.95
CA LEU A 99 4.62 -15.39 2.87
C LEU A 99 4.32 -14.74 4.21
N LEU A 100 3.89 -13.50 4.15
CA LEU A 100 3.53 -12.73 5.32
C LEU A 100 2.08 -12.31 5.19
N GLU A 101 1.26 -12.63 6.19
CA GLU A 101 -0.13 -12.20 6.19
C GLU A 101 -0.22 -10.77 6.71
N ILE A 102 -0.93 -9.92 5.98
CA ILE A 102 -1.10 -8.53 6.37
C ILE A 102 -2.56 -8.14 6.32
N VAL A 103 -2.90 -7.13 7.10
CA VAL A 103 -4.17 -6.44 7.02
C VAL A 103 -3.88 -5.06 6.46
N ALA A 104 -4.65 -4.63 5.48
CA ALA A 104 -4.43 -3.34 4.84
C ALA A 104 -5.72 -2.53 4.81
N THR A 105 -5.58 -1.24 5.05
CA THR A 105 -6.69 -0.29 4.93
C THR A 105 -6.24 0.79 3.96
N ALA A 106 -7.05 1.04 2.94
CA ALA A 106 -6.78 2.09 1.96
C ALA A 106 -7.75 3.23 2.16
N LEU A 107 -7.21 4.44 2.26
CA LEU A 107 -8.01 5.64 2.46
C LEU A 107 -7.85 6.54 1.24
N PRO A 108 -8.94 7.01 0.64
CA PRO A 108 -8.83 7.88 -0.52
C PRO A 108 -8.30 9.25 -0.15
N LEU A 109 -7.54 9.85 -1.04
CA LEU A 109 -7.05 11.22 -0.90
C LEU A 109 -7.81 12.06 -1.91
N VAL A 110 -8.80 12.79 -1.41
CA VAL A 110 -9.70 13.54 -2.26
C VAL A 110 -9.39 15.02 -2.13
N GLY A 111 -9.23 15.68 -3.25
CA GLY A 111 -8.97 17.11 -3.28
C GLY A 111 -9.99 17.81 -4.16
N PRO A 112 -9.78 19.11 -4.42
CA PRO A 112 -10.73 19.88 -5.21
C PRO A 112 -10.97 19.34 -6.62
N THR A 113 -9.99 18.65 -7.18
CA THR A 113 -10.11 18.11 -8.53
C THR A 113 -10.55 16.65 -8.54
N GLY A 114 -10.89 16.09 -7.38
CA GLY A 114 -11.36 14.72 -7.29
C GLY A 114 -10.39 13.82 -6.53
N ASN A 115 -10.41 12.54 -6.87
CA ASN A 115 -9.64 11.54 -6.15
C ASN A 115 -8.22 11.51 -6.71
N ASN A 116 -7.25 11.87 -5.89
CA ASN A 116 -5.87 12.04 -6.32
C ASN A 116 -4.93 10.95 -5.89
N GLY A 117 -5.44 9.90 -5.29
CA GLY A 117 -4.61 8.79 -4.83
C GLY A 117 -5.15 8.18 -3.58
N ALA A 118 -4.31 7.43 -2.89
CA ALA A 118 -4.73 6.75 -1.67
C ALA A 118 -3.55 6.59 -0.72
N LEU A 119 -3.88 6.57 0.56
CA LEU A 119 -2.94 6.20 1.61
C LEU A 119 -3.30 4.78 2.04
N VAL A 120 -2.34 3.89 2.01
CA VAL A 120 -2.56 2.52 2.45
C VAL A 120 -1.71 2.27 3.68
N VAL A 121 -2.37 1.91 4.77
CA VAL A 121 -1.70 1.54 6.02
C VAL A 121 -1.86 0.04 6.17
N PHE A 122 -0.78 -0.65 6.50
CA PHE A 122 -0.87 -2.08 6.64
C PHE A 122 0.00 -2.56 7.81
N TRP A 123 -0.35 -3.74 8.32
CA TRP A 123 0.42 -4.31 9.42
C TRP A 123 0.32 -5.83 9.34
N PRO A 124 1.38 -6.51 9.82
CA PRO A 124 1.37 -7.97 9.83
C PRO A 124 0.32 -8.48 10.80
N VAL A 125 -0.30 -9.58 10.43
CA VAL A 125 -1.20 -10.28 11.37
C VAL A 125 -0.31 -11.11 12.29
N PRO A 126 -0.41 -10.93 13.60
CA PRO A 126 0.40 -11.73 14.50
C PRO A 126 0.08 -13.20 14.32
N ARG A 127 1.11 -14.03 14.31
CA ARG A 127 0.89 -15.44 14.31
C ARG A 127 0.37 -15.85 15.65
N ASP A 128 -0.54 -16.79 15.62
CA ASP A 128 -1.06 -17.32 16.85
C ASP A 128 0.02 -18.08 17.56
N GLN A 129 0.35 -17.62 18.71
CA GLN A 129 1.41 -18.26 19.43
C GLN A 129 0.97 -19.38 20.28
N GLU A 130 -0.22 -19.51 20.42
CA GLU A 130 -0.71 -20.41 21.18
C GLU A 130 -0.57 -21.48 20.85
N GLY A 131 -0.32 -21.49 20.82
CA GLY A 131 0.04 -22.53 20.47
C GLY A 131 0.06 -22.29 20.69
#